data_25fd651f953e01f81e4c9515752c3613
#
_entry.id   25fd651f953e01f81e4c9515752c3613
#
_cell.length_a   1.000
_cell.length_b   1.000
_cell.length_c   1.000
_cell.angle_alpha   90.00
_cell.angle_beta   90.00
_cell.angle_gamma   90.00
#
_symmetry.space_group_name_H-M   'P 1'
#
loop_
_entity.id
_entity.type
_entity.pdbx_description
1 polymer ?
#
loop_
_entity_poly.entity_id
_entity_poly.type
_entity_poly.pdbx_seq_one_letter_code
_entity_poly.pdbx_strand_id
1 'polypeptide(L)'
;MPLLDLKKLNTHRTRTFNLPPSKPLASPAQALTFVNRRGFIFFWTISGIDLPSLWTAVAGDRPVADAHDDPGHITWRWKDEALGKKLWYYAKVLRRKATMISLEIVPYFYALSDNYGSPEEDYLVAYEEGRLPQAAKQIYEALLKEGALNTIDLRRAAKLANAKESEFNKALEILQADFKILPVGVAEAGAWKYSFIYEIVSRHYPDLPERARKIGEGEARMKLLELYFESVGAAREADAVKLFGWKRELVTRSIAGLVAKRVIVEAEHPKFKGVWLGLPHLVE
;
A
#
# COMPACT_ATOMS: atom_id res chain seq x y z
N MET A 1 24.58 -22.90 -0.54
CA MET A 1 23.52 -22.17 0.19
C MET A 1 22.46 -23.20 0.60
N PRO A 2 21.72 -22.99 1.70
CA PRO A 2 20.61 -23.85 2.08
C PRO A 2 19.52 -23.82 0.97
N LEU A 3 18.71 -24.89 0.92
CA LEU A 3 17.66 -25.05 -0.09
C LEU A 3 16.31 -24.62 0.49
N LEU A 4 15.49 -23.91 -0.28
CA LEU A 4 14.11 -23.58 0.11
C LEU A 4 13.24 -24.83 0.13
N ASP A 5 12.60 -25.10 1.26
CA ASP A 5 11.55 -26.12 1.39
C ASP A 5 10.24 -25.58 0.78
N LEU A 6 9.93 -26.01 -0.43
CA LEU A 6 8.74 -25.55 -1.15
C LEU A 6 7.43 -25.97 -0.46
N LYS A 7 7.42 -27.08 0.30
CA LYS A 7 6.23 -27.52 1.03
C LYS A 7 5.96 -26.59 2.21
N LYS A 8 7.01 -26.27 2.98
CA LYS A 8 6.91 -25.28 4.07
C LYS A 8 6.55 -23.90 3.54
N LEU A 9 7.17 -23.46 2.43
CA LEU A 9 6.87 -22.17 1.78
C LEU A 9 5.41 -22.09 1.34
N ASN A 10 4.90 -23.14 0.68
CA ASN A 10 3.50 -23.18 0.28
C ASN A 10 2.54 -23.15 1.48
N THR A 11 2.84 -23.91 2.53
CA THR A 11 2.07 -23.89 3.79
C THR A 11 2.11 -22.50 4.44
N HIS A 12 3.26 -21.85 4.45
CA HIS A 12 3.42 -20.47 4.94
C HIS A 12 2.53 -19.51 4.16
N ARG A 13 2.61 -19.52 2.82
CA ARG A 13 1.79 -18.66 1.93
C ARG A 13 0.30 -18.94 2.07
N THR A 14 -0.11 -20.20 2.16
CA THR A 14 -1.50 -20.56 2.42
C THR A 14 -2.04 -19.85 3.66
N ARG A 15 -1.28 -19.83 4.74
CA ARG A 15 -1.66 -19.15 5.99
C ARG A 15 -1.61 -17.63 5.87
N THR A 16 -0.55 -17.07 5.29
CA THR A 16 -0.31 -15.63 5.28
C THR A 16 -1.16 -14.88 4.24
N PHE A 17 -1.58 -15.55 3.18
CA PHE A 17 -2.51 -15.05 2.18
C PHE A 17 -3.98 -15.41 2.50
N ASN A 18 -4.20 -16.19 3.56
CA ASN A 18 -5.50 -16.73 3.94
C ASN A 18 -6.17 -17.55 2.83
N LEU A 19 -5.39 -18.39 2.16
CA LEU A 19 -5.88 -19.28 1.11
C LEU A 19 -6.52 -20.56 1.68
N PRO A 20 -7.36 -21.29 0.92
CA PRO A 20 -7.83 -22.62 1.32
C PRO A 20 -6.68 -23.53 1.74
N PRO A 21 -6.80 -24.34 2.80
CA PRO A 21 -8.05 -24.66 3.54
C PRO A 21 -8.44 -23.64 4.63
N SER A 22 -7.79 -22.47 4.73
CA SER A 22 -8.23 -21.42 5.64
C SER A 22 -9.66 -20.96 5.27
N LYS A 23 -10.46 -20.66 6.30
CA LYS A 23 -11.80 -20.10 6.08
C LYS A 23 -11.66 -18.69 5.52
N PRO A 24 -12.44 -18.31 4.48
CA PRO A 24 -12.51 -16.93 4.00
C PRO A 24 -12.80 -15.96 5.13
N LEU A 25 -12.26 -14.75 5.04
CA LEU A 25 -12.63 -13.68 5.97
C LEU A 25 -14.11 -13.34 5.76
N ALA A 26 -14.87 -13.28 6.85
CA ALA A 26 -16.32 -13.13 6.83
C ALA A 26 -16.82 -11.83 7.48
N SER A 27 -15.92 -10.99 8.01
CA SER A 27 -16.32 -9.74 8.67
C SER A 27 -15.25 -8.65 8.58
N PRO A 28 -15.65 -7.37 8.70
CA PRO A 28 -14.71 -6.23 8.78
C PRO A 28 -13.68 -6.38 9.90
N ALA A 29 -14.07 -6.95 11.06
CA ALA A 29 -13.15 -7.18 12.18
C ALA A 29 -12.06 -8.20 11.85
N GLN A 30 -12.40 -9.26 11.11
CA GLN A 30 -11.42 -10.22 10.62
C GLN A 30 -10.50 -9.59 9.57
N ALA A 31 -11.05 -8.76 8.67
CA ALA A 31 -10.26 -8.02 7.70
C ALA A 31 -9.27 -7.06 8.38
N LEU A 32 -9.70 -6.32 9.41
CA LEU A 32 -8.83 -5.45 10.22
C LEU A 32 -7.70 -6.24 10.88
N THR A 33 -8.04 -7.38 11.51
CA THR A 33 -7.05 -8.27 12.12
C THR A 33 -6.05 -8.78 11.09
N PHE A 34 -6.51 -9.10 9.87
CA PHE A 34 -5.65 -9.56 8.78
C PHE A 34 -4.69 -8.46 8.33
N VAL A 35 -5.18 -7.23 8.08
CA VAL A 35 -4.34 -6.08 7.73
C VAL A 35 -3.30 -5.82 8.82
N ASN A 36 -3.71 -5.80 10.08
CA ASN A 36 -2.80 -5.53 11.19
C ASN A 36 -1.70 -6.59 11.32
N ARG A 37 -2.03 -7.87 11.11
CA ARG A 37 -1.04 -8.96 11.14
C ARG A 37 -0.05 -8.92 9.98
N ARG A 38 -0.47 -8.44 8.81
CA ARG A 38 0.40 -8.36 7.62
C ARG A 38 1.18 -7.06 7.56
N GLY A 39 0.74 -6.04 8.30
CA GLY A 39 1.26 -4.68 8.25
C GLY A 39 0.76 -3.91 7.04
N PHE A 40 0.81 -4.51 5.86
CA PHE A 40 0.24 -3.97 4.63
C PHE A 40 -0.12 -5.08 3.64
N ILE A 41 -1.15 -4.82 2.83
CA ILE A 41 -1.67 -5.73 1.79
C ILE A 41 -2.20 -4.91 0.61
N PHE A 42 -2.38 -5.54 -0.53
CA PHE A 42 -3.18 -4.96 -1.59
C PHE A 42 -4.69 -5.12 -1.32
N PHE A 43 -5.49 -4.24 -1.88
CA PHE A 43 -6.93 -4.43 -1.91
C PHE A 43 -7.30 -5.57 -2.87
N TRP A 44 -6.75 -5.55 -4.09
CA TRP A 44 -6.87 -6.60 -5.10
C TRP A 44 -5.50 -7.20 -5.43
N THR A 45 -5.51 -8.43 -5.92
CA THR A 45 -4.29 -9.08 -6.44
C THR A 45 -3.71 -8.31 -7.62
N ILE A 46 -2.40 -8.10 -7.61
CA ILE A 46 -1.68 -7.43 -8.69
C ILE A 46 -0.82 -8.45 -9.44
N SER A 47 -1.06 -8.57 -10.74
CA SER A 47 -0.33 -9.53 -11.57
C SER A 47 1.19 -9.37 -11.48
N GLY A 48 1.86 -10.47 -11.22
CA GLY A 48 3.32 -10.54 -11.13
C GLY A 48 3.93 -9.86 -9.91
N ILE A 49 3.14 -9.60 -8.85
CA ILE A 49 3.62 -9.13 -7.55
C ILE A 49 3.04 -10.02 -6.46
N ASP A 50 3.91 -10.73 -5.76
CA ASP A 50 3.51 -11.56 -4.63
C ASP A 50 3.33 -10.65 -3.39
N LEU A 51 2.09 -10.46 -2.98
CA LEU A 51 1.69 -9.80 -1.73
C LEU A 51 0.26 -10.23 -1.41
N PRO A 52 -0.09 -10.49 -0.14
CA PRO A 52 -1.46 -10.76 0.25
C PRO A 52 -2.41 -9.65 -0.20
N SER A 53 -3.65 -10.01 -0.54
CA SER A 53 -4.70 -9.05 -0.85
C SER A 53 -5.98 -9.34 -0.06
N LEU A 54 -6.78 -8.30 0.17
CA LEU A 54 -8.07 -8.48 0.83
C LEU A 54 -9.00 -9.35 -0.04
N TRP A 55 -8.95 -9.16 -1.37
CA TRP A 55 -9.71 -9.99 -2.30
C TRP A 55 -9.40 -11.47 -2.13
N THR A 56 -8.11 -11.84 -2.20
CA THR A 56 -7.69 -13.25 -2.06
C THR A 56 -8.12 -13.83 -0.71
N ALA A 57 -8.00 -13.06 0.36
CA ALA A 57 -8.36 -13.51 1.70
C ALA A 57 -9.88 -13.73 1.90
N VAL A 58 -10.73 -13.12 1.05
CA VAL A 58 -12.20 -13.25 1.09
C VAL A 58 -12.71 -14.19 0.00
N ALA A 59 -12.22 -14.05 -1.23
CA ALA A 59 -12.74 -14.73 -2.41
C ALA A 59 -11.91 -15.95 -2.85
N GLY A 60 -10.73 -16.17 -2.22
CA GLY A 60 -9.78 -17.18 -2.64
C GLY A 60 -8.87 -16.71 -3.79
N ASP A 61 -7.99 -17.62 -4.24
CA ASP A 61 -7.04 -17.35 -5.33
C ASP A 61 -7.74 -17.46 -6.70
N ARG A 62 -8.49 -16.44 -7.01
CA ARG A 62 -9.19 -16.30 -8.30
C ARG A 62 -9.17 -14.85 -8.77
N PRO A 63 -9.34 -14.60 -10.08
CA PRO A 63 -9.46 -13.25 -10.61
C PRO A 63 -10.58 -12.46 -9.92
N VAL A 64 -10.43 -11.14 -9.89
CA VAL A 64 -11.50 -10.24 -9.46
C VAL A 64 -12.67 -10.40 -10.45
N ALA A 65 -13.87 -10.66 -9.92
CA ALA A 65 -15.04 -10.85 -10.74
C ALA A 65 -15.53 -9.53 -11.33
N ASP A 66 -15.96 -9.54 -12.57
CA ASP A 66 -16.60 -8.38 -13.23
C ASP A 66 -18.08 -8.24 -12.81
N ALA A 67 -18.73 -9.32 -12.36
CA ALA A 67 -20.13 -9.32 -11.91
C ALA A 67 -20.26 -8.59 -10.56
N HIS A 68 -21.10 -7.55 -10.52
CA HIS A 68 -21.28 -6.70 -9.33
C HIS A 68 -21.89 -7.43 -8.12
N ASP A 69 -22.60 -8.52 -8.33
CA ASP A 69 -23.24 -9.36 -7.31
C ASP A 69 -22.32 -10.48 -6.78
N ASP A 70 -21.07 -10.54 -7.25
CA ASP A 70 -20.12 -11.53 -6.74
C ASP A 70 -19.89 -11.35 -5.23
N PRO A 71 -20.01 -12.41 -4.42
CA PRO A 71 -19.82 -12.35 -2.97
C PRO A 71 -18.48 -11.73 -2.52
N GLY A 72 -17.43 -11.86 -3.31
CA GLY A 72 -16.12 -11.26 -3.03
C GLY A 72 -16.16 -9.73 -2.99
N HIS A 73 -17.13 -9.10 -3.65
CA HIS A 73 -17.29 -7.63 -3.62
C HIS A 73 -17.77 -7.07 -2.28
N ILE A 74 -18.08 -7.92 -1.28
CA ILE A 74 -18.28 -7.47 0.11
C ILE A 74 -17.07 -6.66 0.62
N THR A 75 -15.89 -6.89 0.08
CA THR A 75 -14.65 -6.16 0.38
C THR A 75 -14.77 -4.66 0.11
N TRP A 76 -15.52 -4.24 -0.90
CA TRP A 76 -15.78 -2.84 -1.22
C TRP A 76 -16.51 -2.15 -0.07
N ARG A 77 -17.62 -2.75 0.38
CA ARG A 77 -18.39 -2.22 1.50
C ARG A 77 -17.52 -2.09 2.75
N TRP A 78 -16.74 -3.13 3.09
CA TRP A 78 -15.86 -3.08 4.26
C TRP A 78 -14.82 -1.96 4.16
N LYS A 79 -14.25 -1.77 2.97
CA LYS A 79 -13.32 -0.67 2.72
C LYS A 79 -14.00 0.68 2.92
N ASP A 80 -15.16 0.90 2.28
CA ASP A 80 -15.86 2.19 2.32
C ASP A 80 -16.33 2.56 3.73
N GLU A 81 -16.88 1.59 4.47
CA GLU A 81 -17.29 1.77 5.86
C GLU A 81 -16.12 2.08 6.81
N ALA A 82 -14.90 1.73 6.43
CA ALA A 82 -13.72 1.91 7.25
C ALA A 82 -13.01 3.27 7.03
N LEU A 83 -13.19 3.92 5.86
CA LEU A 83 -12.47 5.13 5.49
C LEU A 83 -12.56 6.24 6.54
N GLY A 84 -13.77 6.61 6.97
CA GLY A 84 -13.99 7.64 7.97
C GLY A 84 -13.68 7.21 9.42
N LYS A 85 -13.48 5.91 9.68
CA LYS A 85 -13.29 5.34 11.02
C LYS A 85 -11.83 5.17 11.40
N LYS A 86 -10.90 5.50 10.50
CA LYS A 86 -9.45 5.35 10.72
C LYS A 86 -9.07 3.93 11.20
N LEU A 87 -9.66 2.89 10.62
CA LEU A 87 -9.35 1.51 11.00
C LEU A 87 -8.04 1.03 10.38
N TRP A 88 -7.75 1.49 9.18
CA TRP A 88 -6.51 1.32 8.42
C TRP A 88 -6.27 2.56 7.56
N TYR A 89 -5.05 2.70 7.08
CA TYR A 89 -4.73 3.64 6.02
C TYR A 89 -5.05 2.99 4.67
N TYR A 90 -5.81 3.67 3.82
CA TYR A 90 -6.14 3.21 2.48
C TYR A 90 -5.81 4.29 1.46
N ALA A 91 -4.97 3.96 0.49
CA ALA A 91 -4.63 4.83 -0.64
C ALA A 91 -3.92 4.02 -1.76
N LYS A 92 -3.67 4.64 -2.89
CA LYS A 92 -2.88 4.07 -3.99
C LYS A 92 -1.37 4.22 -3.72
N VAL A 93 -0.82 3.48 -2.76
CA VAL A 93 0.57 3.61 -2.30
C VAL A 93 1.52 2.74 -3.13
N LEU A 94 1.55 1.44 -2.86
CA LEU A 94 2.47 0.51 -3.53
C LEU A 94 2.12 0.38 -5.01
N ARG A 95 3.06 0.68 -5.89
CA ARG A 95 2.87 0.63 -7.34
C ARG A 95 1.68 1.45 -7.85
N ARG A 96 1.26 2.47 -7.10
CA ARG A 96 0.03 3.25 -7.35
C ARG A 96 -1.22 2.38 -7.43
N LYS A 97 -1.23 1.31 -6.65
CA LYS A 97 -2.37 0.38 -6.53
C LYS A 97 -3.00 0.50 -5.15
N ALA A 98 -4.29 0.22 -5.08
CA ALA A 98 -5.05 0.26 -3.84
C ALA A 98 -4.38 -0.62 -2.78
N THR A 99 -3.84 0.01 -1.76
CA THR A 99 -3.06 -0.58 -0.67
C THR A 99 -3.75 -0.29 0.66
N MET A 100 -3.81 -1.28 1.52
CA MET A 100 -4.28 -1.16 2.90
C MET A 100 -3.09 -1.33 3.83
N ILE A 101 -2.90 -0.39 4.75
CA ILE A 101 -1.75 -0.37 5.66
C ILE A 101 -2.27 -0.26 7.10
N SER A 102 -1.76 -1.09 7.99
CA SER A 102 -2.00 -0.99 9.44
C SER A 102 -1.55 0.37 9.96
N LEU A 103 -2.32 0.99 10.85
CA LEU A 103 -1.98 2.30 11.43
C LEU A 103 -0.68 2.32 12.23
N GLU A 104 -0.20 1.16 12.68
CA GLU A 104 1.11 1.01 13.30
C GLU A 104 2.25 1.11 12.28
N ILE A 105 1.99 0.72 11.02
CA ILE A 105 3.01 0.64 9.97
C ILE A 105 3.02 1.86 9.07
N VAL A 106 1.93 2.63 9.00
CA VAL A 106 1.88 3.87 8.20
C VAL A 106 3.08 4.81 8.47
N PRO A 107 3.54 5.03 9.73
CA PRO A 107 4.68 5.91 9.99
C PRO A 107 5.96 5.50 9.27
N TYR A 108 6.20 4.19 9.06
CA TYR A 108 7.37 3.70 8.33
C TYR A 108 7.31 4.02 6.83
N PHE A 109 6.11 3.96 6.23
CA PHE A 109 5.91 4.42 4.85
C PHE A 109 6.05 5.94 4.75
N TYR A 110 5.43 6.68 5.66
CA TYR A 110 5.47 8.14 5.68
C TYR A 110 6.90 8.67 5.88
N ALA A 111 7.74 8.02 6.69
CA ALA A 111 9.13 8.36 6.90
C ALA A 111 10.00 8.23 5.62
N LEU A 112 9.52 7.52 4.61
CA LEU A 112 10.16 7.39 3.29
C LEU A 112 9.60 8.38 2.25
N SER A 113 8.62 9.20 2.63
CA SER A 113 8.06 10.24 1.78
C SER A 113 8.75 11.57 2.03
N ASP A 114 8.65 12.47 1.06
CA ASP A 114 9.17 13.84 1.17
C ASP A 114 8.15 14.77 1.85
N ASN A 115 7.53 14.31 2.94
CA ASN A 115 6.60 15.09 3.73
C ASN A 115 7.16 15.30 5.14
N TYR A 116 7.41 16.56 5.48
CA TYR A 116 8.03 16.94 6.76
C TYR A 116 7.01 17.44 7.79
N GLY A 117 5.73 17.41 7.42
CA GLY A 117 4.63 17.84 8.29
C GLY A 117 4.22 19.29 8.10
N SER A 118 4.71 19.96 7.07
CA SER A 118 4.32 21.31 6.66
C SER A 118 3.44 21.25 5.40
N PRO A 119 2.13 20.99 5.54
CA PRO A 119 1.25 20.75 4.39
C PRO A 119 1.22 21.94 3.42
N GLU A 120 1.47 23.16 3.88
CA GLU A 120 1.53 24.37 3.06
C GLU A 120 2.84 24.47 2.25
N GLU A 121 3.91 23.78 2.63
CA GLU A 121 5.24 23.90 2.05
C GLU A 121 5.70 22.61 1.34
N ASP A 122 5.48 21.44 1.91
CA ASP A 122 5.99 20.16 1.42
C ASP A 122 5.63 19.88 -0.05
N TYR A 123 4.46 20.31 -0.52
CA TYR A 123 4.04 20.14 -1.91
C TYR A 123 4.71 21.15 -2.86
N LEU A 124 5.02 22.36 -2.38
CA LEU A 124 5.68 23.39 -3.17
C LEU A 124 7.12 22.97 -3.48
N VAL A 125 7.86 22.48 -2.49
CA VAL A 125 9.21 21.95 -2.69
C VAL A 125 9.19 20.82 -3.73
N ALA A 126 8.26 19.87 -3.61
CA ALA A 126 8.12 18.77 -4.57
C ALA A 126 7.76 19.28 -6.00
N TYR A 127 6.98 20.35 -6.10
CA TYR A 127 6.62 20.98 -7.37
C TYR A 127 7.82 21.72 -8.00
N GLU A 128 8.53 22.52 -7.24
CA GLU A 128 9.70 23.30 -7.71
C GLU A 128 10.84 22.37 -8.17
N GLU A 129 11.00 21.22 -7.53
CA GLU A 129 11.96 20.19 -7.94
C GLU A 129 11.45 19.31 -9.12
N GLY A 130 10.31 19.62 -9.69
CA GLY A 130 9.74 18.89 -10.83
C GLY A 130 9.23 17.49 -10.52
N ARG A 131 9.09 17.13 -9.24
CA ARG A 131 8.57 15.82 -8.79
C ARG A 131 7.05 15.77 -8.75
N LEU A 132 6.38 16.90 -8.59
CA LEU A 132 4.93 17.03 -8.56
C LEU A 132 4.43 17.76 -9.83
N PRO A 133 3.56 17.14 -10.65
CA PRO A 133 3.02 17.80 -11.83
C PRO A 133 2.00 18.88 -11.48
N GLN A 134 1.79 19.86 -12.39
CA GLN A 134 0.88 21.00 -12.21
C GLN A 134 -0.53 20.59 -11.77
N ALA A 135 -1.12 19.57 -12.40
CA ALA A 135 -2.45 19.09 -12.02
C ALA A 135 -2.51 18.57 -10.57
N ALA A 136 -1.44 17.92 -10.09
CA ALA A 136 -1.37 17.45 -8.70
C ALA A 136 -1.24 18.63 -7.72
N LYS A 137 -0.43 19.64 -8.06
CA LYS A 137 -0.35 20.91 -7.29
C LYS A 137 -1.73 21.54 -7.15
N GLN A 138 -2.46 21.72 -8.26
CA GLN A 138 -3.79 22.32 -8.26
C GLN A 138 -4.81 21.56 -7.41
N ILE A 139 -4.78 20.21 -7.48
CA ILE A 139 -5.62 19.34 -6.63
C ILE A 139 -5.29 19.55 -5.15
N TYR A 140 -4.00 19.58 -4.82
CA TYR A 140 -3.57 19.73 -3.43
C TYR A 140 -3.95 21.12 -2.87
N GLU A 141 -3.74 22.19 -3.65
CA GLU A 141 -4.13 23.56 -3.28
C GLU A 141 -5.64 23.70 -3.10
N ALA A 142 -6.45 23.02 -3.92
CA ALA A 142 -7.90 22.99 -3.74
C ALA A 142 -8.29 22.37 -2.39
N LEU A 143 -7.66 21.26 -2.00
CA LEU A 143 -7.88 20.66 -0.69
C LEU A 143 -7.34 21.49 0.48
N LEU A 144 -6.22 22.20 0.28
CA LEU A 144 -5.72 23.14 1.28
C LEU A 144 -6.74 24.22 1.59
N LYS A 145 -7.34 24.79 0.55
CA LYS A 145 -8.26 25.91 0.66
C LYS A 145 -9.67 25.51 1.14
N GLU A 146 -10.24 24.44 0.56
CA GLU A 146 -11.65 24.11 0.72
C GLU A 146 -11.88 22.96 1.74
N GLY A 147 -10.82 22.24 2.17
CA GLY A 147 -10.95 21.03 2.99
C GLY A 147 -11.27 19.79 2.15
N ALA A 148 -11.87 18.79 2.79
CA ALA A 148 -12.21 17.52 2.15
C ALA A 148 -13.26 17.71 1.05
N LEU A 149 -12.99 17.18 -0.15
CA LEU A 149 -13.86 17.30 -1.33
C LEU A 149 -14.06 15.94 -2.00
N ASN A 150 -15.27 15.68 -2.48
CA ASN A 150 -15.50 14.55 -3.38
C ASN A 150 -14.82 14.80 -4.75
N THR A 151 -14.60 13.73 -5.50
CA THR A 151 -13.85 13.76 -6.77
C THR A 151 -14.36 14.81 -7.75
N ILE A 152 -15.68 15.04 -7.82
CA ILE A 152 -16.31 15.98 -8.77
C ILE A 152 -16.05 17.42 -8.34
N ASP A 153 -16.31 17.73 -7.08
CA ASP A 153 -16.09 19.07 -6.53
C ASP A 153 -14.60 19.40 -6.49
N LEU A 154 -13.75 18.42 -6.16
CA LEU A 154 -12.29 18.55 -6.20
C LEU A 154 -11.80 18.91 -7.61
N ARG A 155 -12.30 18.23 -8.64
CA ARG A 155 -11.95 18.51 -10.03
C ARG A 155 -12.34 19.94 -10.44
N ARG A 156 -13.51 20.41 -9.97
CA ARG A 156 -13.98 21.78 -10.21
C ARG A 156 -13.14 22.81 -9.45
N ALA A 157 -12.91 22.60 -8.15
CA ALA A 157 -12.13 23.51 -7.30
C ALA A 157 -10.67 23.63 -7.77
N ALA A 158 -10.08 22.52 -8.24
CA ALA A 158 -8.75 22.49 -8.83
C ALA A 158 -8.67 23.12 -10.24
N LYS A 159 -9.78 23.63 -10.80
CA LYS A 159 -9.87 24.19 -12.17
C LYS A 159 -9.48 23.18 -13.26
N LEU A 160 -9.71 21.90 -13.03
CA LEU A 160 -9.41 20.78 -13.93
C LEU A 160 -10.65 20.22 -14.63
N ALA A 161 -11.76 20.97 -14.67
CA ALA A 161 -13.02 20.52 -15.29
C ALA A 161 -12.83 20.09 -16.76
N ASN A 162 -11.98 20.81 -17.51
CA ASN A 162 -11.69 20.54 -18.91
C ASN A 162 -10.43 19.67 -19.14
N ALA A 163 -9.73 19.26 -18.08
CA ALA A 163 -8.58 18.37 -18.18
C ALA A 163 -9.02 16.96 -18.59
N LYS A 164 -8.13 16.20 -19.25
CA LYS A 164 -8.41 14.78 -19.52
C LYS A 164 -8.58 14.01 -18.22
N GLU A 165 -9.53 13.07 -18.21
CA GLU A 165 -9.77 12.22 -17.02
C GLU A 165 -8.50 11.47 -16.59
N SER A 166 -7.72 10.99 -17.56
CA SER A 166 -6.46 10.30 -17.31
C SER A 166 -5.43 11.18 -16.60
N GLU A 167 -5.38 12.48 -16.91
CA GLU A 167 -4.48 13.44 -16.27
C GLU A 167 -4.89 13.68 -14.81
N PHE A 168 -6.17 13.91 -14.56
CA PHE A 168 -6.71 14.08 -13.22
C PHE A 168 -6.49 12.82 -12.36
N ASN A 169 -6.81 11.64 -12.89
CA ASN A 169 -6.61 10.38 -12.18
C ASN A 169 -5.14 10.10 -11.88
N LYS A 170 -4.23 10.39 -12.83
CA LYS A 170 -2.78 10.26 -12.62
C LYS A 170 -2.27 11.21 -11.53
N ALA A 171 -2.79 12.43 -11.46
CA ALA A 171 -2.46 13.40 -10.42
C ALA A 171 -2.91 12.92 -9.03
N LEU A 172 -4.13 12.39 -8.91
CA LEU A 172 -4.62 11.76 -7.69
C LEU A 172 -3.75 10.56 -7.26
N GLU A 173 -3.31 9.74 -8.22
CA GLU A 173 -2.45 8.58 -7.92
C GLU A 173 -1.06 9.01 -7.40
N ILE A 174 -0.48 10.06 -7.98
CA ILE A 174 0.80 10.62 -7.52
C ILE A 174 0.66 11.11 -6.08
N LEU A 175 -0.33 11.96 -5.82
CA LEU A 175 -0.55 12.52 -4.48
C LEU A 175 -0.80 11.45 -3.41
N GLN A 176 -1.52 10.39 -3.76
CA GLN A 176 -1.74 9.26 -2.84
C GLN A 176 -0.46 8.46 -2.58
N ALA A 177 0.32 8.17 -3.64
CA ALA A 177 1.58 7.43 -3.53
C ALA A 177 2.62 8.19 -2.69
N ASP A 178 2.58 9.52 -2.74
CA ASP A 178 3.47 10.42 -2.01
C ASP A 178 2.95 10.80 -0.62
N PHE A 179 1.93 10.12 -0.12
CA PHE A 179 1.32 10.41 1.20
C PHE A 179 0.88 11.86 1.39
N LYS A 180 0.45 12.53 0.33
CA LYS A 180 -0.06 13.90 0.39
C LYS A 180 -1.56 13.93 0.62
N ILE A 181 -2.32 13.05 -0.05
CA ILE A 181 -3.78 12.92 0.10
C ILE A 181 -4.19 11.46 0.26
N LEU A 182 -5.40 11.24 0.79
CA LEU A 182 -6.02 9.92 0.88
C LEU A 182 -7.54 10.01 0.75
N PRO A 183 -8.23 8.93 0.35
CA PRO A 183 -9.68 8.84 0.48
C PRO A 183 -10.07 8.73 1.96
N VAL A 184 -11.02 9.56 2.40
CA VAL A 184 -11.52 9.59 3.78
C VAL A 184 -13.00 9.25 3.89
N GLY A 185 -13.67 9.06 2.78
CA GLY A 185 -15.09 8.72 2.72
C GLY A 185 -15.57 8.53 1.29
N VAL A 186 -16.86 8.29 1.16
CA VAL A 186 -17.59 8.15 -0.11
C VAL A 186 -18.79 9.09 -0.10
N ALA A 187 -19.06 9.75 -1.22
CA ALA A 187 -20.22 10.57 -1.47
C ALA A 187 -21.09 9.97 -2.58
N GLU A 188 -22.41 10.16 -2.49
CA GLU A 188 -23.34 9.86 -3.57
C GLU A 188 -23.28 10.97 -4.64
N ALA A 189 -22.23 10.94 -5.47
CA ALA A 189 -22.01 11.93 -6.51
C ALA A 189 -21.59 11.27 -7.82
N GLY A 190 -21.82 11.97 -8.94
CA GLY A 190 -21.52 11.48 -10.29
C GLY A 190 -22.52 10.49 -10.87
N ALA A 191 -22.23 10.04 -12.09
CA ALA A 191 -23.12 9.15 -12.86
C ALA A 191 -23.39 7.81 -12.16
N TRP A 192 -22.42 7.32 -11.39
CA TRP A 192 -22.51 6.05 -10.66
C TRP A 192 -22.96 6.21 -9.20
N LYS A 193 -23.33 7.43 -8.77
CA LYS A 193 -23.64 7.76 -7.36
C LYS A 193 -22.57 7.27 -6.38
N TYR A 194 -21.32 7.28 -6.82
CA TYR A 194 -20.15 6.85 -6.03
C TYR A 194 -18.95 7.73 -6.36
N SER A 195 -18.43 8.40 -5.36
CA SER A 195 -17.26 9.26 -5.48
C SER A 195 -16.47 9.29 -4.19
N PHE A 196 -15.17 9.05 -4.24
CA PHE A 196 -14.31 9.22 -3.06
C PHE A 196 -14.28 10.67 -2.62
N ILE A 197 -14.27 10.88 -1.31
CA ILE A 197 -13.93 12.14 -0.66
C ILE A 197 -12.45 12.08 -0.30
N TYR A 198 -11.68 13.05 -0.78
CA TYR A 198 -10.24 13.16 -0.51
C TYR A 198 -9.95 14.22 0.54
N GLU A 199 -8.93 13.98 1.37
CA GLU A 199 -8.39 14.93 2.33
C GLU A 199 -6.85 14.85 2.35
N ILE A 200 -6.21 15.88 2.87
CA ILE A 200 -4.77 15.93 3.12
C ILE A 200 -4.41 14.99 4.26
N VAL A 201 -3.36 14.19 4.06
CA VAL A 201 -2.95 13.14 5.00
C VAL A 201 -2.66 13.71 6.39
N SER A 202 -1.90 14.81 6.50
CA SER A 202 -1.54 15.41 7.78
C SER A 202 -2.72 16.08 8.50
N ARG A 203 -3.80 16.44 7.80
CA ARG A 203 -5.04 16.88 8.43
C ARG A 203 -5.85 15.70 8.97
N HIS A 204 -5.90 14.61 8.20
CA HIS A 204 -6.63 13.40 8.62
C HIS A 204 -5.90 12.64 9.73
N TYR A 205 -4.57 12.58 9.67
CA TYR A 205 -3.69 11.95 10.66
C TYR A 205 -2.67 12.97 11.20
N PRO A 206 -3.07 13.89 12.10
CA PRO A 206 -2.21 15.00 12.53
C PRO A 206 -0.98 14.55 13.35
N ASP A 207 -1.03 13.38 13.97
CA ASP A 207 0.08 12.77 14.71
C ASP A 207 1.10 12.03 13.83
N LEU A 208 0.75 11.75 12.56
CA LEU A 208 1.56 10.92 11.67
C LEU A 208 2.95 11.52 11.37
N PRO A 209 3.09 12.83 11.04
CA PRO A 209 4.40 13.42 10.81
C PRO A 209 5.34 13.31 12.02
N GLU A 210 4.81 13.54 13.23
CA GLU A 210 5.60 13.45 14.47
C GLU A 210 6.04 12.01 14.78
N ARG A 211 5.17 11.03 14.53
CA ARG A 211 5.50 9.60 14.67
C ARG A 211 6.56 9.18 13.66
N ALA A 212 6.44 9.62 12.41
CA ALA A 212 7.37 9.28 11.33
C ALA A 212 8.75 9.92 11.51
N ARG A 213 8.82 11.14 12.06
CA ARG A 213 10.08 11.87 12.29
C ARG A 213 11.06 11.11 13.19
N LYS A 214 10.57 10.21 14.03
CA LYS A 214 11.37 9.37 14.93
C LYS A 214 11.97 8.14 14.24
N ILE A 215 11.59 7.88 12.99
CA ILE A 215 11.97 6.68 12.24
C ILE A 215 12.98 7.06 11.16
N GLY A 216 14.17 6.48 11.25
CA GLY A 216 15.19 6.66 10.21
C GLY A 216 14.83 5.89 8.92
N GLU A 217 15.19 6.43 7.75
CA GLU A 217 14.88 5.80 6.46
C GLU A 217 15.39 4.35 6.32
N GLY A 218 16.57 4.05 6.86
CA GLY A 218 17.15 2.70 6.86
C GLY A 218 16.32 1.74 7.72
N GLU A 219 15.88 2.20 8.88
CA GLU A 219 14.98 1.46 9.77
C GLU A 219 13.64 1.21 9.10
N ALA A 220 13.06 2.24 8.49
CA ALA A 220 11.79 2.13 7.78
C ALA A 220 11.85 1.09 6.67
N ARG A 221 12.88 1.14 5.81
CA ARG A 221 13.06 0.15 4.74
C ARG A 221 13.24 -1.27 5.27
N MET A 222 14.04 -1.44 6.32
CA MET A 222 14.23 -2.77 6.93
C MET A 222 12.92 -3.30 7.51
N LYS A 223 12.16 -2.47 8.24
CA LYS A 223 10.85 -2.89 8.80
C LYS A 223 9.85 -3.29 7.73
N LEU A 224 9.74 -2.53 6.66
CA LEU A 224 8.83 -2.84 5.56
C LEU A 224 9.25 -4.11 4.79
N LEU A 225 10.55 -4.32 4.59
CA LEU A 225 11.07 -5.57 3.99
C LEU A 225 10.85 -6.77 4.90
N GLU A 226 11.06 -6.64 6.22
CA GLU A 226 10.76 -7.70 7.19
C GLU A 226 9.31 -8.16 7.06
N LEU A 227 8.34 -7.24 7.12
CA LEU A 227 6.91 -7.54 6.96
C LEU A 227 6.57 -8.13 5.59
N TYR A 228 7.26 -7.69 4.54
CA TYR A 228 7.13 -8.29 3.22
C TYR A 228 7.54 -9.77 3.25
N PHE A 229 8.75 -10.09 3.75
CA PHE A 229 9.21 -11.47 3.86
C PHE A 229 8.36 -12.31 4.82
N GLU A 230 7.90 -11.74 5.93
CA GLU A 230 6.93 -12.40 6.82
C GLU A 230 5.62 -12.74 6.12
N SER A 231 5.25 -11.97 5.11
CA SER A 231 4.04 -12.23 4.31
C SER A 231 4.28 -13.27 3.22
N VAL A 232 5.35 -13.14 2.43
CA VAL A 232 5.59 -14.00 1.25
C VAL A 232 6.45 -15.22 1.52
N GLY A 233 7.13 -15.27 2.67
CA GLY A 233 8.01 -16.35 3.10
C GLY A 233 9.38 -16.35 2.44
N ALA A 234 9.41 -16.23 1.12
CA ALA A 234 10.63 -16.13 0.32
C ALA A 234 10.40 -15.33 -0.96
N ALA A 235 11.40 -14.56 -1.37
CA ALA A 235 11.39 -13.75 -2.58
C ALA A 235 12.82 -13.45 -3.05
N ARG A 236 12.97 -12.92 -4.26
CA ARG A 236 14.25 -12.39 -4.75
C ARG A 236 14.35 -10.90 -4.44
N GLU A 237 15.56 -10.37 -4.42
CA GLU A 237 15.79 -8.92 -4.33
C GLU A 237 14.99 -8.14 -5.40
N ALA A 238 14.96 -8.65 -6.63
CA ALA A 238 14.23 -8.02 -7.72
C ALA A 238 12.72 -7.92 -7.46
N ASP A 239 12.14 -8.87 -6.74
CA ASP A 239 10.72 -8.85 -6.39
C ASP A 239 10.41 -7.74 -5.36
N ALA A 240 11.31 -7.52 -4.40
CA ALA A 240 11.24 -6.41 -3.45
C ALA A 240 11.42 -5.05 -4.16
N VAL A 241 12.41 -4.92 -5.07
CA VAL A 241 12.58 -3.72 -5.90
C VAL A 241 11.30 -3.44 -6.71
N LYS A 242 10.71 -4.47 -7.30
CA LYS A 242 9.48 -4.35 -8.08
C LYS A 242 8.31 -3.90 -7.22
N LEU A 243 8.15 -4.44 -6.02
CA LEU A 243 7.05 -4.10 -5.11
C LEU A 243 7.15 -2.66 -4.61
N PHE A 244 8.29 -2.28 -4.03
CA PHE A 244 8.44 -0.98 -3.37
C PHE A 244 8.80 0.15 -4.33
N GLY A 245 9.40 -0.15 -5.48
CA GLY A 245 9.86 0.86 -6.44
C GLY A 245 11.10 1.63 -5.98
N TRP A 246 11.77 1.15 -4.94
CA TRP A 246 13.00 1.79 -4.44
C TRP A 246 14.19 1.52 -5.37
N LYS A 247 15.21 2.40 -5.29
CA LYS A 247 16.49 2.16 -5.95
C LYS A 247 17.10 0.85 -5.44
N ARG A 248 17.67 0.06 -6.36
CA ARG A 248 18.21 -1.28 -6.04
C ARG A 248 19.20 -1.23 -4.89
N GLU A 249 20.11 -0.24 -4.87
CA GLU A 249 21.16 -0.10 -3.85
C GLU A 249 20.56 0.03 -2.43
N LEU A 250 19.41 0.70 -2.30
CA LEU A 250 18.70 0.85 -1.03
C LEU A 250 18.07 -0.48 -0.60
N VAL A 251 17.54 -1.25 -1.53
CA VAL A 251 16.99 -2.59 -1.26
C VAL A 251 18.10 -3.54 -0.85
N THR A 252 19.19 -3.60 -1.62
CA THR A 252 20.36 -4.44 -1.34
C THR A 252 20.92 -4.17 0.05
N ARG A 253 21.11 -2.88 0.41
CA ARG A 253 21.62 -2.49 1.75
C ARG A 253 20.67 -2.95 2.87
N SER A 254 19.38 -2.76 2.69
CA SER A 254 18.37 -3.14 3.70
C SER A 254 18.27 -4.66 3.85
N ILE A 255 18.35 -5.40 2.75
CA ILE A 255 18.42 -6.89 2.73
C ILE A 255 19.67 -7.35 3.48
N ALA A 256 20.86 -6.78 3.21
CA ALA A 256 22.08 -7.12 3.91
C ALA A 256 21.94 -6.92 5.44
N GLY A 257 21.26 -5.86 5.86
CA GLY A 257 20.92 -5.62 7.27
C GLY A 257 20.02 -6.70 7.87
N LEU A 258 19.01 -7.17 7.14
CA LEU A 258 18.11 -8.25 7.59
C LEU A 258 18.83 -9.62 7.62
N VAL A 259 19.72 -9.90 6.67
CA VAL A 259 20.55 -11.12 6.65
C VAL A 259 21.52 -11.12 7.85
N ALA A 260 22.19 -9.99 8.12
CA ALA A 260 23.09 -9.86 9.27
C ALA A 260 22.38 -10.09 10.61
N LYS A 261 21.10 -9.68 10.70
CA LYS A 261 20.23 -9.93 11.86
C LYS A 261 19.58 -11.32 11.86
N ARG A 262 19.84 -12.14 10.85
CA ARG A 262 19.21 -13.46 10.64
C ARG A 262 17.67 -13.42 10.60
N VAL A 263 17.08 -12.30 10.19
CA VAL A 263 15.64 -12.20 9.93
C VAL A 263 15.28 -12.97 8.66
N ILE A 264 16.15 -12.89 7.66
CA ILE A 264 16.11 -13.67 6.43
C ILE A 264 17.47 -14.30 6.17
N VAL A 265 17.50 -15.31 5.34
CA VAL A 265 18.73 -16.01 4.92
C VAL A 265 18.77 -16.15 3.41
N GLU A 266 19.97 -16.18 2.83
CA GLU A 266 20.16 -16.55 1.44
C GLU A 266 19.91 -18.06 1.25
N ALA A 267 19.24 -18.41 0.16
CA ALA A 267 18.87 -19.78 -0.17
C ALA A 267 18.86 -20.00 -1.68
N GLU A 268 18.89 -21.27 -2.07
CA GLU A 268 18.62 -21.70 -3.44
C GLU A 268 17.17 -22.13 -3.60
N HIS A 269 16.58 -21.84 -4.74
CA HIS A 269 15.23 -22.31 -5.06
C HIS A 269 15.32 -23.57 -5.92
N PRO A 270 14.61 -24.69 -5.58
CA PRO A 270 14.74 -25.96 -6.30
C PRO A 270 14.42 -25.90 -7.80
N LYS A 271 13.61 -24.92 -8.23
CA LYS A 271 13.12 -24.83 -9.62
C LYS A 271 13.63 -23.59 -10.36
N PHE A 272 14.11 -22.57 -9.67
CA PHE A 272 14.50 -21.29 -10.28
C PHE A 272 15.94 -20.92 -9.96
N LYS A 273 16.69 -20.48 -10.96
CA LYS A 273 18.08 -20.02 -10.79
C LYS A 273 18.17 -18.68 -10.06
N GLY A 274 19.28 -18.45 -9.40
CA GLY A 274 19.62 -17.23 -8.70
C GLY A 274 19.41 -17.30 -7.19
N VAL A 275 19.90 -16.30 -6.50
CA VAL A 275 19.78 -16.19 -5.05
C VAL A 275 18.35 -15.81 -4.65
N TRP A 276 17.80 -16.57 -3.75
CA TRP A 276 16.54 -16.29 -3.06
C TRP A 276 16.83 -15.88 -1.63
N LEU A 277 15.92 -15.15 -1.05
CA LEU A 277 15.93 -14.73 0.33
C LEU A 277 14.69 -15.33 1.00
N GLY A 278 14.88 -16.07 2.06
CA GLY A 278 13.79 -16.76 2.74
C GLY A 278 13.84 -16.56 4.26
N LEU A 279 12.70 -16.79 4.90
CA LEU A 279 12.66 -16.86 6.36
C LEU A 279 13.43 -18.12 6.82
N PRO A 280 14.21 -18.07 7.92
CA PRO A 280 15.09 -19.17 8.34
C PRO A 280 14.41 -20.51 8.49
N HIS A 281 13.15 -20.53 8.96
CA HIS A 281 12.39 -21.78 9.16
C HIS A 281 11.88 -22.42 7.86
N LEU A 282 12.05 -21.75 6.71
CA LEU A 282 11.62 -22.22 5.38
C LEU A 282 12.77 -22.81 4.57
N VAL A 283 13.96 -22.90 5.14
CA VAL A 283 15.15 -23.48 4.48
C VAL A 283 15.61 -24.76 5.20
N GLU A 284 16.33 -25.61 4.45
CA GLU A 284 16.95 -26.86 4.92
C GLU A 284 18.47 -26.76 4.89
#